data_85b2e0a3f7f1376437022acae54ace69
#
_entry.id   85b2e0a3f7f1376437022acae54ace69
#
_cell.length_a   1.000
_cell.length_b   1.000
_cell.length_c   1.000
_cell.angle_alpha   90.00
_cell.angle_beta   90.00
_cell.angle_gamma   90.00
#
_symmetry.space_group_name_H-M   'P 1'
#
loop_
_entity.id
_entity.type
_entity.pdbx_description
1 polymer ?
#
loop_
_entity_poly.entity_id
_entity_poly.type
_entity_poly.pdbx_seq_one_letter_code
_entity_poly.pdbx_strand_id
1 'polypeptide(L)'
;MTTPIKLLDVVALTVDLPEYKLWRGQVGTVVEILAGGKAFEVEFSERDGRTYESVGLRPDQIMVLHYEPLTAPPSSAQEQV
;
A
#
# COMPACT_ATOMS: atom_id res chain seq x y z
N MET A 1 3.11 2.51 16.48
CA MET A 1 3.80 1.67 15.52
C MET A 1 2.85 1.20 14.45
N THR A 2 3.25 1.31 13.22
CA THR A 2 2.34 0.97 12.13
C THR A 2 2.41 -0.52 11.82
N THR A 3 1.35 -1.04 11.24
CA THR A 3 1.33 -2.41 10.77
C THR A 3 2.34 -2.57 9.66
N PRO A 4 3.19 -3.59 9.70
CA PRO A 4 4.16 -3.79 8.63
C PRO A 4 3.46 -4.04 7.30
N ILE A 5 4.03 -3.49 6.25
CA ILE A 5 3.55 -3.74 4.91
C ILE A 5 4.21 -5.03 4.42
N LYS A 6 3.40 -5.93 3.88
CA LYS A 6 3.87 -7.25 3.48
C LYS A 6 3.68 -7.49 2.01
N LEU A 7 4.40 -8.46 1.51
CA LEU A 7 4.25 -8.90 0.13
C LEU A 7 2.81 -9.30 -0.14
N LEU A 8 2.28 -8.87 -1.25
CA LEU A 8 0.92 -9.11 -1.71
C LEU A 8 -0.15 -8.34 -0.93
N ASP A 9 0.23 -7.46 -0.02
CA ASP A 9 -0.74 -6.57 0.60
C ASP A 9 -1.39 -5.69 -0.45
N VAL A 10 -2.68 -5.46 -0.28
CA VAL A 10 -3.41 -4.50 -1.10
C VAL A 10 -3.31 -3.17 -0.40
N VAL A 11 -2.92 -2.15 -1.14
CA VAL A 11 -2.65 -0.83 -0.58
C VAL A 11 -3.33 0.23 -1.41
N ALA A 12 -3.51 1.41 -0.82
CA ALA A 12 -4.00 2.58 -1.54
C ALA A 12 -2.99 3.70 -1.40
N LEU A 13 -2.86 4.52 -2.44
CA LEU A 13 -2.00 5.68 -2.39
C LEU A 13 -2.54 6.70 -1.39
N THR A 14 -1.65 7.25 -0.58
CA THR A 14 -2.01 8.33 0.32
C THR A 14 -1.62 9.69 -0.24
N VAL A 15 -1.01 9.72 -1.41
CA VAL A 15 -0.54 10.94 -2.06
C VAL A 15 -0.85 10.85 -3.55
N ASP A 16 -0.80 12.00 -4.22
CA ASP A 16 -0.89 12.04 -5.67
C ASP A 16 0.49 11.85 -6.27
N LEU A 17 0.55 11.13 -7.37
CA LEU A 17 1.79 10.92 -8.12
C LEU A 17 1.51 11.28 -9.58
N PRO A 18 1.40 12.58 -9.88
CA PRO A 18 0.98 13.00 -11.23
C PRO A 18 1.96 12.57 -12.33
N GLU A 19 3.23 12.41 -12.00
CA GLU A 19 4.19 11.98 -13.00
C GLU A 19 3.91 10.56 -13.48
N TYR A 20 3.17 9.77 -12.71
CA TYR A 20 2.78 8.43 -13.11
C TYR A 20 1.30 8.35 -13.46
N LYS A 21 0.60 9.49 -13.41
CA LYS A 21 -0.84 9.54 -13.62
C LYS A 21 -1.57 8.66 -12.62
N LEU A 22 -1.09 8.68 -11.39
CA LEU A 22 -1.70 7.96 -10.28
C LEU A 22 -2.13 8.97 -9.24
N TRP A 23 -3.26 8.72 -8.62
CA TRP A 23 -3.86 9.71 -7.71
C TRP A 23 -4.16 9.07 -6.37
N ARG A 24 -4.17 9.90 -5.35
CA ARG A 24 -4.49 9.47 -4.01
C ARG A 24 -5.74 8.62 -4.01
N GLY A 25 -5.69 7.50 -3.30
CA GLY A 25 -6.82 6.59 -3.22
C GLY A 25 -6.78 5.44 -4.22
N GLN A 26 -5.90 5.51 -5.22
CA GLN A 26 -5.81 4.39 -6.15
C GLN A 26 -5.20 3.19 -5.49
N VAL A 27 -5.68 2.01 -5.87
CA VAL A 27 -5.38 0.76 -5.19
C VAL A 27 -4.40 -0.05 -6.02
N GLY A 28 -3.41 -0.61 -5.34
CA GLY A 28 -2.44 -1.48 -5.97
C GLY A 28 -2.06 -2.63 -5.05
N THR A 29 -1.14 -3.45 -5.50
CA THR A 29 -0.68 -4.62 -4.76
C THR A 29 0.83 -4.56 -4.61
N VAL A 30 1.33 -4.85 -3.42
CA VAL A 30 2.77 -4.90 -3.17
C VAL A 30 3.31 -6.19 -3.79
N VAL A 31 4.19 -6.03 -4.78
CA VAL A 31 4.74 -7.19 -5.49
C VAL A 31 6.20 -7.44 -5.16
N GLU A 32 6.86 -6.47 -4.50
CA GLU A 32 8.24 -6.67 -4.09
C GLU A 32 8.57 -5.75 -2.94
N ILE A 33 9.36 -6.24 -1.99
CA ILE A 33 9.84 -5.44 -0.87
C ILE A 33 11.27 -5.03 -1.21
N LEU A 34 11.53 -3.72 -1.21
CA LEU A 34 12.79 -3.16 -1.62
C LEU A 34 13.52 -2.54 -0.44
N ALA A 35 14.84 -2.47 -0.55
CA ALA A 35 15.67 -1.75 0.42
C ALA A 35 15.38 -2.13 1.87
N GLY A 36 15.18 -3.43 2.12
CA GLY A 36 14.96 -3.89 3.49
C GLY A 36 13.69 -3.39 4.12
N GLY A 37 12.69 -3.06 3.32
CA GLY A 37 11.42 -2.56 3.84
C GLY A 37 11.30 -1.05 3.83
N LYS A 38 12.26 -0.36 3.25
CA LYS A 38 12.20 1.09 3.15
C LYS A 38 11.43 1.55 1.92
N ALA A 39 11.18 0.64 1.00
CA ALA A 39 10.40 0.93 -0.20
C ALA A 39 9.72 -0.34 -0.65
N PHE A 40 8.69 -0.17 -1.48
CA PHE A 40 7.90 -1.29 -1.97
C PHE A 40 7.57 -1.06 -3.43
N GLU A 41 7.70 -2.13 -4.22
CA GLU A 41 7.23 -2.06 -5.59
C GLU A 41 5.74 -2.37 -5.57
N VAL A 42 4.94 -1.44 -6.07
CA VAL A 42 3.48 -1.56 -6.05
C VAL A 42 2.97 -1.58 -7.47
N GLU A 43 2.17 -2.58 -7.78
CA GLU A 43 1.62 -2.75 -9.11
C GLU A 43 0.18 -2.30 -9.13
N PHE A 44 -0.15 -1.40 -10.04
CA PHE A 44 -1.50 -0.88 -10.18
C PHE A 44 -2.15 -1.51 -11.41
N SER A 45 -3.35 -2.04 -11.24
CA SER A 45 -4.04 -2.77 -12.29
C SER A 45 -5.42 -2.19 -12.51
N GLU A 46 -5.93 -2.35 -13.73
CA GLU A 46 -7.30 -2.02 -14.02
C GLU A 46 -8.20 -3.15 -13.59
N ARG A 47 -9.52 -2.92 -13.64
CA ARG A 47 -10.47 -3.92 -13.19
C ARG A 47 -10.32 -5.25 -13.89
N ASP A 48 -9.86 -5.25 -15.14
CA ASP A 48 -9.71 -6.49 -15.88
C ASP A 48 -8.41 -7.21 -15.54
N GLY A 49 -7.65 -6.70 -14.57
CA GLY A 49 -6.42 -7.34 -14.12
C GLY A 49 -5.19 -6.91 -14.89
N ARG A 50 -5.34 -6.06 -15.89
CA ARG A 50 -4.18 -5.63 -16.66
C ARG A 50 -3.38 -4.58 -15.88
N THR A 51 -2.08 -4.81 -15.73
CA THR A 51 -1.19 -3.87 -15.06
C THR A 51 -0.97 -2.67 -15.97
N TYR A 52 -1.13 -1.47 -15.42
CA TYR A 52 -0.85 -0.27 -16.20
C TYR A 52 0.29 0.54 -15.62
N GLU A 53 0.72 0.26 -14.42
CA GLU A 53 1.86 0.97 -13.85
C GLU A 53 2.44 0.18 -12.69
N SER A 54 3.76 0.25 -12.52
CA SER A 54 4.44 -0.37 -11.40
C SER A 54 5.46 0.63 -10.89
N VAL A 55 5.39 0.98 -9.62
CA VAL A 55 6.16 2.09 -9.06
C VAL A 55 6.75 1.70 -7.72
N GLY A 56 7.99 2.13 -7.45
CA GLY A 56 8.59 1.97 -6.14
C GLY A 56 8.12 3.09 -5.23
N LEU A 57 7.54 2.74 -4.08
CA LEU A 57 6.93 3.71 -3.18
C LEU A 57 7.44 3.52 -1.77
N ARG A 58 7.51 4.63 -1.03
CA ARG A 58 7.88 4.59 0.38
C ARG A 58 6.66 4.21 1.21
N PRO A 59 6.89 3.70 2.43
CA PRO A 59 5.76 3.33 3.29
C PRO A 59 4.79 4.48 3.57
N ASP A 60 5.29 5.73 3.60
CA ASP A 60 4.42 6.87 3.89
C ASP A 60 3.56 7.28 2.71
N GLN A 61 3.75 6.66 1.55
CA GLN A 61 2.95 6.97 0.36
C GLN A 61 1.81 6.00 0.15
N ILE A 62 1.71 4.96 0.97
CA ILE A 62 0.69 3.93 0.80
C ILE A 62 0.11 3.55 2.16
N MET A 63 -1.10 3.02 2.15
CA MET A 63 -1.70 2.46 3.36
C MET A 63 -2.28 1.11 3.02
N VAL A 64 -2.15 0.17 3.96
CA VAL A 64 -2.68 -1.18 3.78
C VAL A 64 -4.19 -1.14 3.94
N LEU A 65 -4.88 -1.85 3.05
CA LEU A 65 -6.32 -1.98 3.12
C LEU A 65 -6.67 -3.33 3.73
N HIS A 66 -7.77 -3.36 4.46
CA HIS A 66 -8.23 -4.58 5.13
C HIS A 66 -9.65 -4.87 4.70
N TYR A 67 -9.89 -6.11 4.27
CA TYR A 67 -11.21 -6.50 3.82
C TYR A 67 -12.10 -6.96 4.95
N GLU A 68 -11.49 -7.37 6.06
CA GLU A 68 -12.26 -7.93 7.17
C GLU A 68 -12.17 -7.02 8.37
N PRO A 69 -13.16 -7.08 9.26
CA PRO A 69 -13.07 -6.27 10.48
C PRO A 69 -11.84 -6.65 11.27
N LEU A 70 -11.18 -5.63 11.80
CA LEU A 70 -10.00 -5.84 12.61
C LEU A 70 -10.41 -5.98 14.07
N THR A 71 -9.73 -6.86 14.80
CA THR A 71 -9.98 -6.99 16.21
C THR A 71 -9.32 -5.87 17.01
N ALA A 72 -8.38 -5.16 16.37
CA ALA A 72 -7.73 -4.00 16.95
C ALA A 72 -7.24 -3.14 15.80
N PRO A 73 -7.01 -1.85 16.01
CA PRO A 73 -6.45 -1.02 14.96
C PRO A 73 -5.10 -1.55 14.51
N PRO A 74 -4.73 -1.33 13.24
CA PRO A 74 -3.50 -1.92 12.71
C PRO A 74 -2.22 -1.28 13.17
N SER A 75 -2.25 -0.09 13.77
CA SER A 75 -1.03 0.56 14.22
C SER A 75 -1.16 0.91 15.67
N SER A 76 -0.11 0.74 16.41
CA SER A 76 -0.01 1.11 17.82
C SER A 76 -1.26 0.98 18.61
N ALA A 77 -2.13 0.17 18.17
CA ALA A 77 -3.42 0.14 18.76
C ALA A 77 -3.38 -0.34 20.12
N GLN A 78 -2.48 -1.14 20.31
CA GLN A 78 -2.46 -1.75 21.56
C GLN A 78 -2.27 -0.78 22.63
N GLU A 79 -1.79 0.35 22.31
CA GLU A 79 -1.61 1.22 23.37
C GLU A 79 -2.79 1.98 23.67
N GLN A 80 -3.80 1.88 22.96
CA GLN A 80 -4.88 2.60 23.33
C GLN A 80 -5.70 1.92 24.18
N VAL A 81 -5.62 1.00 24.50
CA VAL A 81 -6.46 0.48 25.37
C VAL A 81 -6.89 0.90 26.22
#